data_901708f890922b8f53cebdd8881bb7b3
#
_entry.id   901708f890922b8f53cebdd8881bb7b3
#
_cell.length_a   1.000
_cell.length_b   1.000
_cell.length_c   1.000
_cell.angle_alpha   90.00
_cell.angle_beta   90.00
_cell.angle_gamma   90.00
#
_symmetry.space_group_name_H-M   'P 1'
#
loop_
_entity.id
_entity.type
_entity.pdbx_description
1 polymer ?
#
loop_
_entity_poly.entity_id
_entity_poly.type
_entity_poly.pdbx_seq_one_letter_code
_entity_poly.pdbx_strand_id
1 'polypeptide(L)'
;QDANESEIDYGLRVANELEDEIIRLGPDNVMAFIAETVVGATAGALTPVKGYFERIREICTNYDVLLILDEVMCGMGRTGPLFACDEERIVPDIITIAKGLGAGYQPIAAMMCQNFINDAINRGSGFFQHGHTYLGHPIACAASLAVVNKLVKENFPEQVRKKGKYLQRNLEITLGQNQYIGDIRGRGLFKGIELVQKRDTKEPFAKNLNIAGKNKKKALDLGL
;
A
#
# COMPACT_ATOMS: atom_id res chain seq x y z
N GLN A 1 15.86 -4.34 10.77
CA GLN A 1 15.64 -5.37 11.79
C GLN A 1 17.00 -5.86 12.28
N ASP A 2 17.22 -5.87 13.57
CA ASP A 2 18.46 -6.33 14.18
C ASP A 2 18.56 -7.87 14.15
N ALA A 3 19.78 -8.41 14.22
CA ALA A 3 20.02 -9.85 14.03
C ALA A 3 19.27 -10.78 15.00
N ASN A 4 18.90 -10.29 16.18
CA ASN A 4 18.19 -11.04 17.22
C ASN A 4 16.78 -10.49 17.51
N GLU A 5 16.29 -9.57 16.71
CA GLU A 5 14.99 -8.92 16.89
C GLU A 5 13.90 -9.74 16.19
N SER A 6 12.78 -10.03 16.88
CA SER A 6 11.64 -10.66 16.23
C SER A 6 10.96 -9.68 15.25
N GLU A 7 10.21 -10.19 14.26
CA GLU A 7 9.42 -9.32 13.36
C GLU A 7 8.45 -8.42 14.12
N ILE A 8 7.83 -8.94 15.19
CA ILE A 8 6.86 -8.18 16.00
C ILE A 8 7.59 -7.07 16.77
N ASP A 9 8.71 -7.36 17.42
CA ASP A 9 9.48 -6.36 18.16
C ASP A 9 9.99 -5.27 17.22
N TYR A 10 10.46 -5.65 16.04
CA TYR A 10 10.85 -4.73 14.99
C TYR A 10 9.68 -3.83 14.57
N GLY A 11 8.51 -4.41 14.31
CA GLY A 11 7.32 -3.66 13.93
C GLY A 11 6.88 -2.66 14.99
N LEU A 12 6.87 -3.07 16.25
CA LEU A 12 6.53 -2.22 17.38
C LEU A 12 7.56 -1.09 17.56
N ARG A 13 8.86 -1.40 17.49
CA ARG A 13 9.93 -0.42 17.61
C ARG A 13 9.84 0.67 16.53
N VAL A 14 9.66 0.26 15.27
CA VAL A 14 9.55 1.22 14.16
C VAL A 14 8.25 2.03 14.25
N ALA A 15 7.14 1.41 14.69
CA ALA A 15 5.90 2.15 14.90
C ALA A 15 6.03 3.18 16.04
N ASN A 16 6.77 2.87 17.11
CA ASN A 16 6.99 3.81 18.21
C ASN A 16 7.81 5.06 17.80
N GLU A 17 8.58 5.01 16.70
CA GLU A 17 9.22 6.20 16.15
C GLU A 17 8.20 7.29 15.78
N LEU A 18 6.97 6.91 15.41
CA LEU A 18 5.88 7.87 15.20
C LEU A 18 5.48 8.55 16.51
N GLU A 19 5.37 7.80 17.60
CA GLU A 19 5.01 8.35 18.91
C GLU A 19 6.07 9.34 19.40
N ASP A 20 7.34 8.95 19.31
CA ASP A 20 8.47 9.79 19.66
C ASP A 20 8.46 11.11 18.85
N GLU A 21 8.16 11.04 17.56
CA GLU A 21 8.10 12.21 16.70
C GLU A 21 6.89 13.11 17.01
N ILE A 22 5.71 12.55 17.30
CA ILE A 22 4.54 13.31 17.74
C ILE A 22 4.86 14.06 19.03
N ILE A 23 5.49 13.38 20.01
CA ILE A 23 5.88 14.00 21.28
C ILE A 23 6.89 15.12 21.03
N ARG A 24 7.90 14.88 20.18
CA ARG A 24 8.93 15.87 19.84
C ARG A 24 8.37 17.13 19.19
N LEU A 25 7.38 16.99 18.31
CA LEU A 25 6.73 18.10 17.61
C LEU A 25 5.68 18.82 18.46
N GLY A 26 5.18 18.17 19.49
CA GLY A 26 4.01 18.55 20.26
C GLY A 26 2.71 18.03 19.60
N PRO A 27 1.90 17.25 20.31
CA PRO A 27 0.71 16.60 19.73
C PRO A 27 -0.24 17.58 19.00
N ASP A 28 -0.44 18.77 19.56
CA ASP A 28 -1.31 19.79 18.96
C ASP A 28 -0.81 20.34 17.59
N ASN A 29 0.42 20.01 17.21
CA ASN A 29 1.01 20.42 15.94
C ASN A 29 0.99 19.31 14.88
N VAL A 30 0.47 18.11 15.19
CA VAL A 30 0.42 16.96 14.29
C VAL A 30 -1.02 16.62 13.96
N MET A 31 -1.45 16.89 12.75
CA MET A 31 -2.83 16.65 12.34
C MET A 31 -3.07 15.22 11.85
N ALA A 32 -2.11 14.64 11.15
CA ALA A 32 -2.30 13.34 10.51
C ALA A 32 -0.97 12.60 10.29
N PHE A 33 -1.05 11.27 10.30
CA PHE A 33 -0.02 10.38 9.75
C PHE A 33 -0.54 9.74 8.47
N ILE A 34 0.25 9.80 7.39
CA ILE A 34 -0.10 9.21 6.10
C ILE A 34 0.93 8.16 5.69
N ALA A 35 0.45 6.99 5.25
CA ALA A 35 1.30 5.92 4.75
C ALA A 35 0.59 5.08 3.68
N GLU A 36 1.37 4.43 2.79
CA GLU A 36 0.86 3.34 1.98
C GLU A 36 0.77 2.06 2.83
N THR A 37 -0.38 1.34 2.80
CA THR A 37 -0.53 0.08 3.56
C THR A 37 0.45 -0.99 3.09
N VAL A 38 0.64 -1.11 1.77
CA VAL A 38 1.75 -1.85 1.16
C VAL A 38 2.45 -0.88 0.21
N VAL A 39 3.71 -0.57 0.50
CA VAL A 39 4.44 0.47 -0.24
C VAL A 39 4.64 0.07 -1.69
N GLY A 40 4.23 0.97 -2.58
CA GLY A 40 4.27 0.73 -4.02
C GLY A 40 5.63 0.98 -4.67
N ALA A 41 5.66 1.95 -5.58
CA ALA A 41 6.80 2.20 -6.47
C ALA A 41 8.07 2.66 -5.74
N THR A 42 7.94 3.33 -4.60
CA THR A 42 9.07 3.91 -3.87
C THR A 42 9.94 2.88 -3.15
N ALA A 43 9.34 1.78 -2.67
CA ALA A 43 10.06 0.71 -1.96
C ALA A 43 9.83 -0.69 -2.57
N GLY A 44 9.11 -0.79 -3.70
CA GLY A 44 8.95 -2.03 -4.44
C GLY A 44 8.18 -3.11 -3.70
N ALA A 45 6.88 -2.90 -3.50
CA ALA A 45 5.94 -3.82 -2.84
C ALA A 45 6.35 -4.22 -1.40
N LEU A 46 6.91 -3.27 -0.65
CA LEU A 46 7.28 -3.49 0.75
C LEU A 46 6.02 -3.66 1.60
N THR A 47 5.91 -4.79 2.27
CA THR A 47 4.80 -5.11 3.17
C THR A 47 5.13 -4.72 4.60
N PRO A 48 4.16 -4.24 5.38
CA PRO A 48 4.36 -4.05 6.82
C PRO A 48 4.59 -5.39 7.50
N VAL A 49 5.34 -5.37 8.58
CA VAL A 49 5.48 -6.52 9.48
C VAL A 49 4.29 -6.54 10.45
N LYS A 50 4.03 -7.72 11.01
CA LYS A 50 2.90 -7.93 11.92
C LYS A 50 3.00 -7.00 13.14
N GLY A 51 1.87 -6.36 13.49
CA GLY A 51 1.75 -5.47 14.65
C GLY A 51 2.11 -4.01 14.36
N TYR A 52 2.76 -3.71 13.22
CA TYR A 52 3.16 -2.34 12.87
C TYR A 52 1.93 -1.40 12.78
N PHE A 53 0.98 -1.69 11.91
CA PHE A 53 -0.20 -0.82 11.73
C PHE A 53 -1.19 -0.87 12.89
N GLU A 54 -1.25 -1.99 13.62
CA GLU A 54 -2.03 -2.05 14.87
C GLU A 54 -1.49 -1.01 15.88
N ARG A 55 -0.16 -0.94 16.05
CA ARG A 55 0.48 0.04 16.92
C ARG A 55 0.35 1.48 16.39
N ILE A 56 0.52 1.70 15.08
CA ILE A 56 0.30 3.01 14.44
C ILE A 56 -1.12 3.52 14.73
N ARG A 57 -2.14 2.65 14.58
CA ARG A 57 -3.53 3.03 14.87
C ARG A 57 -3.74 3.41 16.34
N GLU A 58 -3.13 2.65 17.24
CA GLU A 58 -3.17 2.95 18.68
C GLU A 58 -2.55 4.32 18.97
N ILE A 59 -1.36 4.60 18.46
CA ILE A 59 -0.67 5.88 18.62
C ILE A 59 -1.54 7.02 18.09
N CYS A 60 -2.01 6.91 16.85
CA CYS A 60 -2.87 7.93 16.26
C CYS A 60 -4.13 8.20 17.09
N THR A 61 -4.72 7.15 17.65
CA THR A 61 -5.90 7.29 18.53
C THR A 61 -5.57 7.99 19.85
N ASN A 62 -4.44 7.66 20.46
CA ASN A 62 -4.03 8.23 21.76
C ASN A 62 -3.69 9.73 21.68
N TYR A 63 -3.27 10.19 20.54
CA TYR A 63 -2.84 11.58 20.31
C TYR A 63 -3.80 12.41 19.45
N ASP A 64 -5.00 11.90 19.14
CA ASP A 64 -5.99 12.54 18.25
C ASP A 64 -5.41 12.89 16.86
N VAL A 65 -4.45 12.10 16.37
CA VAL A 65 -3.84 12.22 15.04
C VAL A 65 -4.62 11.38 14.04
N LEU A 66 -5.01 11.94 12.91
CA LEU A 66 -5.73 11.20 11.87
C LEU A 66 -4.80 10.18 11.19
N LEU A 67 -5.28 8.95 11.02
CA LEU A 67 -4.62 7.94 10.21
C LEU A 67 -5.15 7.97 8.77
N ILE A 68 -4.29 8.27 7.82
CA ILE A 68 -4.60 8.29 6.39
C ILE A 68 -3.84 7.14 5.71
N LEU A 69 -4.57 6.22 5.06
CA LEU A 69 -3.95 5.15 4.29
C LEU A 69 -4.10 5.38 2.78
N ASP A 70 -2.96 5.40 2.10
CA ASP A 70 -2.92 5.43 0.64
C ASP A 70 -2.98 4.00 0.10
N GLU A 71 -4.13 3.64 -0.44
CA GLU A 71 -4.36 2.35 -1.09
C GLU A 71 -4.51 2.46 -2.61
N VAL A 72 -4.00 3.52 -3.19
CA VAL A 72 -4.02 3.75 -4.64
C VAL A 72 -3.37 2.59 -5.42
N MET A 73 -2.29 2.01 -4.91
CA MET A 73 -1.62 0.87 -5.55
C MET A 73 -2.01 -0.49 -4.96
N CYS A 74 -2.11 -0.58 -3.65
CA CYS A 74 -2.29 -1.86 -2.95
C CYS A 74 -3.76 -2.26 -2.74
N GLY A 75 -4.70 -1.32 -2.85
CA GLY A 75 -6.13 -1.57 -2.69
C GLY A 75 -6.80 -2.20 -3.91
N MET A 76 -8.12 -2.23 -3.87
CA MET A 76 -9.01 -2.73 -4.91
C MET A 76 -8.71 -4.18 -5.34
N GLY A 77 -8.40 -5.03 -4.34
CA GLY A 77 -8.16 -6.46 -4.53
C GLY A 77 -6.73 -6.81 -4.98
N ARG A 78 -5.84 -5.84 -5.19
CA ARG A 78 -4.48 -6.10 -5.68
C ARG A 78 -3.66 -7.01 -4.76
N THR A 79 -3.79 -6.82 -3.45
CA THR A 79 -3.07 -7.58 -2.42
C THR A 79 -3.85 -8.79 -1.90
N GLY A 80 -5.11 -8.93 -2.26
CA GLY A 80 -6.02 -9.98 -1.80
C GLY A 80 -7.36 -9.39 -1.39
N PRO A 81 -7.52 -8.81 -0.21
CA PRO A 81 -8.76 -8.17 0.20
C PRO A 81 -9.06 -6.91 -0.64
N LEU A 82 -10.28 -6.38 -0.52
CA LEU A 82 -10.66 -5.17 -1.26
C LEU A 82 -9.80 -3.98 -0.83
N PHE A 83 -9.54 -3.85 0.47
CA PHE A 83 -8.59 -2.91 1.04
C PHE A 83 -7.44 -3.67 1.71
N ALA A 84 -6.19 -3.26 1.46
CA ALA A 84 -5.03 -3.93 2.02
C ALA A 84 -5.00 -3.84 3.56
N CYS A 85 -5.55 -2.78 4.14
CA CYS A 85 -5.63 -2.58 5.57
C CYS A 85 -6.56 -3.57 6.30
N ASP A 86 -7.44 -4.28 5.58
CA ASP A 86 -8.24 -5.36 6.18
C ASP A 86 -7.36 -6.48 6.76
N GLU A 87 -6.18 -6.73 6.17
CA GLU A 87 -5.22 -7.71 6.69
C GLU A 87 -4.51 -7.22 7.96
N GLU A 88 -4.37 -5.91 8.13
CA GLU A 88 -3.81 -5.28 9.33
C GLU A 88 -4.82 -5.16 10.48
N ARG A 89 -6.10 -5.48 10.22
CA ARG A 89 -7.22 -5.40 11.18
C ARG A 89 -7.41 -4.03 11.80
N ILE A 90 -7.11 -2.99 11.03
CA ILE A 90 -7.29 -1.60 11.43
C ILE A 90 -8.27 -0.89 10.51
N VAL A 91 -8.86 0.18 11.02
CA VAL A 91 -9.72 1.08 10.24
C VAL A 91 -9.06 2.46 10.22
N PRO A 92 -8.66 2.98 9.05
CA PRO A 92 -8.14 4.33 8.94
C PRO A 92 -9.25 5.37 9.08
N ASP A 93 -8.86 6.60 9.37
CA ASP A 93 -9.78 7.72 9.39
C ASP A 93 -10.09 8.22 7.98
N ILE A 94 -9.08 8.15 7.10
CA ILE A 94 -9.18 8.46 5.67
C ILE A 94 -8.45 7.38 4.87
N ILE A 95 -9.03 7.00 3.73
CA ILE A 95 -8.42 6.09 2.78
C ILE A 95 -8.52 6.67 1.37
N THR A 96 -7.44 6.60 0.60
CA THR A 96 -7.41 7.02 -0.79
C THR A 96 -7.28 5.82 -1.72
N ILE A 97 -8.09 5.78 -2.78
CA ILE A 97 -8.12 4.70 -3.77
C ILE A 97 -8.16 5.27 -5.20
N ALA A 98 -7.54 4.57 -6.12
CA ALA A 98 -7.55 4.90 -7.55
C ALA A 98 -7.21 3.64 -8.38
N LYS A 99 -6.57 3.78 -9.51
CA LYS A 99 -6.05 2.70 -10.38
C LYS A 99 -7.00 1.50 -10.51
N GLY A 100 -6.92 0.53 -9.60
CA GLY A 100 -7.79 -0.64 -9.54
C GLY A 100 -9.28 -0.31 -9.44
N LEU A 101 -9.64 0.85 -8.89
CA LEU A 101 -11.00 1.35 -8.80
C LEU A 101 -11.67 1.47 -10.17
N GLY A 102 -10.95 1.93 -11.18
CA GLY A 102 -11.41 2.03 -12.56
C GLY A 102 -10.87 0.93 -13.48
N ALA A 103 -9.96 0.08 -12.98
CA ALA A 103 -9.29 -1.00 -13.71
C ALA A 103 -8.68 -0.57 -15.06
N GLY A 104 -8.33 0.71 -15.20
CA GLY A 104 -7.79 1.30 -16.43
C GLY A 104 -8.84 1.68 -17.49
N TYR A 105 -10.14 1.41 -17.28
CA TYR A 105 -11.20 1.76 -18.22
C TYR A 105 -11.50 3.27 -18.22
N GLN A 106 -11.48 3.90 -17.05
CA GLN A 106 -11.65 5.35 -16.89
C GLN A 106 -10.71 5.88 -15.81
N PRO A 107 -10.18 7.12 -15.94
CA PRO A 107 -9.47 7.79 -14.87
C PRO A 107 -10.45 8.14 -13.75
N ILE A 108 -10.25 7.56 -12.59
CA ILE A 108 -11.05 7.80 -11.40
C ILE A 108 -10.21 7.56 -10.16
N ALA A 109 -10.44 8.40 -9.16
CA ALA A 109 -9.92 8.25 -7.80
C ALA A 109 -11.02 8.62 -6.81
N ALA A 110 -10.89 8.15 -5.59
CA ALA A 110 -11.78 8.51 -4.50
C ALA A 110 -11.00 8.65 -3.19
N MET A 111 -11.48 9.53 -2.34
CA MET A 111 -11.12 9.62 -0.95
C MET A 111 -12.38 9.30 -0.13
N MET A 112 -12.24 8.42 0.82
CA MET A 112 -13.29 8.07 1.76
C MET A 112 -12.84 8.42 3.17
N CYS A 113 -13.75 8.93 3.98
CA CYS A 113 -13.44 9.27 5.37
C CYS A 113 -14.51 8.73 6.33
N GLN A 114 -14.14 8.64 7.61
CA GLN A 114 -15.08 8.31 8.68
C GLN A 114 -16.11 9.41 8.86
N ASN A 115 -17.30 9.05 9.34
CA ASN A 115 -18.43 9.96 9.50
C ASN A 115 -18.10 11.17 10.37
N PHE A 116 -17.31 11.01 11.44
CA PHE A 116 -16.98 12.11 12.33
C PHE A 116 -16.26 13.28 11.63
N ILE A 117 -15.47 12.98 10.56
CA ILE A 117 -14.80 14.00 9.73
C ILE A 117 -15.84 14.77 8.92
N ASN A 118 -16.77 14.06 8.28
CA ASN A 118 -17.88 14.68 7.56
C ASN A 118 -18.74 15.55 8.49
N ASP A 119 -19.03 15.06 9.69
CA ASP A 119 -19.79 15.78 10.70
C ASP A 119 -19.06 17.04 11.19
N ALA A 120 -17.74 16.97 11.32
CA ALA A 120 -16.93 18.14 11.69
C ALA A 120 -16.97 19.20 10.59
N ILE A 121 -16.86 18.79 9.30
CA ILE A 121 -17.00 19.72 8.15
C ILE A 121 -18.39 20.37 8.16
N ASN A 122 -19.45 19.58 8.31
CA ASN A 122 -20.84 20.08 8.30
C ASN A 122 -21.14 21.06 9.45
N ARG A 123 -20.56 20.81 10.63
CA ARG A 123 -20.69 21.69 11.79
C ARG A 123 -19.78 22.93 11.72
N GLY A 124 -18.67 22.83 11.00
CA GLY A 124 -17.69 23.91 10.80
C GLY A 124 -18.02 24.80 9.59
N SER A 125 -17.37 24.56 8.48
CA SER A 125 -17.54 25.36 7.24
C SER A 125 -18.88 25.15 6.53
N GLY A 126 -19.60 24.08 6.85
CA GLY A 126 -20.88 23.72 6.25
C GLY A 126 -20.77 22.96 4.92
N PHE A 127 -19.61 22.93 4.28
CA PHE A 127 -19.36 22.14 3.06
C PHE A 127 -17.89 21.84 2.85
N PHE A 128 -17.60 20.78 2.10
CA PHE A 128 -16.24 20.40 1.73
C PHE A 128 -15.72 21.28 0.59
N GLN A 129 -14.80 22.20 0.90
CA GLN A 129 -14.28 23.22 -0.02
C GLN A 129 -13.17 22.69 -0.94
N HIS A 130 -13.33 21.49 -1.47
CA HIS A 130 -12.38 20.90 -2.42
C HIS A 130 -13.13 20.12 -3.49
N GLY A 131 -12.65 20.23 -4.73
CA GLY A 131 -13.22 19.50 -5.85
C GLY A 131 -12.48 19.77 -7.15
N HIS A 132 -12.80 18.98 -8.15
CA HIS A 132 -12.35 19.13 -9.53
C HIS A 132 -13.55 19.30 -10.44
N THR A 133 -13.39 19.96 -11.57
CA THR A 133 -14.48 20.18 -12.56
C THR A 133 -15.16 18.86 -12.95
N TYR A 134 -14.40 17.79 -13.05
CA TYR A 134 -14.93 16.45 -13.41
C TYR A 134 -15.23 15.55 -12.20
N LEU A 135 -15.35 16.11 -10.99
CA LEU A 135 -15.77 15.36 -9.82
C LEU A 135 -17.15 14.73 -10.07
N GLY A 136 -17.29 13.43 -9.77
CA GLY A 136 -18.54 12.71 -9.99
C GLY A 136 -18.88 12.46 -11.47
N HIS A 137 -17.89 12.47 -12.39
CA HIS A 137 -18.11 12.24 -13.82
C HIS A 137 -18.90 10.95 -14.07
N PRO A 138 -20.10 11.00 -14.70
CA PRO A 138 -21.04 9.88 -14.75
C PRO A 138 -20.43 8.62 -15.40
N ILE A 139 -19.68 8.79 -16.50
CA ILE A 139 -19.08 7.66 -17.23
C ILE A 139 -17.99 6.99 -16.36
N ALA A 140 -17.15 7.79 -15.68
CA ALA A 140 -16.12 7.26 -14.80
C ALA A 140 -16.72 6.51 -13.59
N CYS A 141 -17.77 7.08 -12.99
CA CYS A 141 -18.51 6.44 -11.90
C CYS A 141 -19.20 5.13 -12.34
N ALA A 142 -19.84 5.11 -13.52
CA ALA A 142 -20.48 3.92 -14.06
C ALA A 142 -19.47 2.81 -14.37
N ALA A 143 -18.32 3.15 -14.96
CA ALA A 143 -17.23 2.21 -15.22
C ALA A 143 -16.66 1.64 -13.90
N SER A 144 -16.41 2.51 -12.92
CA SER A 144 -15.95 2.08 -11.59
C SER A 144 -16.96 1.17 -10.89
N LEU A 145 -18.24 1.49 -10.93
CA LEU A 145 -19.30 0.65 -10.35
C LEU A 145 -19.32 -0.75 -11.00
N ALA A 146 -19.17 -0.83 -12.31
CA ALA A 146 -19.09 -2.10 -13.02
C ALA A 146 -17.86 -2.92 -12.58
N VAL A 147 -16.70 -2.28 -12.41
CA VAL A 147 -15.46 -2.91 -11.91
C VAL A 147 -15.66 -3.44 -10.49
N VAL A 148 -16.13 -2.60 -9.57
CA VAL A 148 -16.34 -2.99 -8.16
C VAL A 148 -17.34 -4.14 -8.06
N ASN A 149 -18.46 -4.07 -8.78
CA ASN A 149 -19.43 -5.16 -8.83
C ASN A 149 -18.83 -6.47 -9.32
N LYS A 150 -17.96 -6.42 -10.34
CA LYS A 150 -17.27 -7.60 -10.85
C LYS A 150 -16.30 -8.17 -9.81
N LEU A 151 -15.49 -7.33 -9.17
CA LEU A 151 -14.55 -7.75 -8.12
C LEU A 151 -15.26 -8.51 -6.99
N VAL A 152 -16.43 -8.00 -6.56
CA VAL A 152 -17.21 -8.62 -5.48
C VAL A 152 -17.92 -9.87 -5.94
N LYS A 153 -18.69 -9.81 -7.05
CA LYS A 153 -19.50 -10.94 -7.52
C LYS A 153 -18.68 -12.16 -7.91
N GLU A 154 -17.51 -11.96 -8.51
CA GLU A 154 -16.63 -13.05 -8.95
C GLU A 154 -15.60 -13.45 -7.89
N ASN A 155 -15.71 -12.90 -6.68
CA ASN A 155 -14.81 -13.19 -5.56
C ASN A 155 -13.32 -13.08 -5.95
N PHE A 156 -12.95 -11.95 -6.58
CA PHE A 156 -11.57 -11.69 -6.98
C PHE A 156 -10.58 -11.73 -5.80
N PRO A 157 -10.93 -11.26 -4.60
CA PRO A 157 -10.04 -11.36 -3.45
C PRO A 157 -9.47 -12.76 -3.23
N GLU A 158 -10.32 -13.78 -3.27
CA GLU A 158 -9.88 -15.17 -3.09
C GLU A 158 -9.05 -15.68 -4.28
N GLN A 159 -9.43 -15.28 -5.51
CA GLN A 159 -8.65 -15.63 -6.70
C GLN A 159 -7.24 -15.01 -6.65
N VAL A 160 -7.13 -13.76 -6.18
CA VAL A 160 -5.86 -13.05 -6.02
C VAL A 160 -4.99 -13.73 -4.96
N ARG A 161 -5.56 -14.17 -3.83
CA ARG A 161 -4.83 -14.95 -2.82
C ARG A 161 -4.26 -16.24 -3.41
N LYS A 162 -5.05 -17.00 -4.15
CA LYS A 162 -4.61 -18.27 -4.79
C LYS A 162 -3.53 -18.03 -5.84
N LYS A 163 -3.78 -17.11 -6.77
CA LYS A 163 -2.82 -16.76 -7.83
C LYS A 163 -1.55 -16.14 -7.27
N GLY A 164 -1.66 -15.33 -6.22
CA GLY A 164 -0.53 -14.71 -5.53
C GLY A 164 0.39 -15.75 -4.87
N LYS A 165 -0.17 -16.78 -4.23
CA LYS A 165 0.60 -17.90 -3.67
C LYS A 165 1.30 -18.69 -4.78
N TYR A 166 0.59 -18.95 -5.88
CA TYR A 166 1.16 -19.63 -7.05
C TYR A 166 2.33 -18.82 -7.65
N LEU A 167 2.13 -17.52 -7.85
CA LEU A 167 3.16 -16.63 -8.38
C LEU A 167 4.38 -16.57 -7.45
N GLN A 168 4.18 -16.40 -6.15
CA GLN A 168 5.27 -16.35 -5.16
C GLN A 168 6.12 -17.61 -5.23
N ARG A 169 5.47 -18.79 -5.16
CA ARG A 169 6.16 -20.07 -5.24
C ARG A 169 6.99 -20.21 -6.53
N ASN A 170 6.44 -19.81 -7.68
CA ASN A 170 7.17 -19.92 -8.95
C ASN A 170 8.34 -18.94 -9.04
N LEU A 171 8.18 -17.73 -8.51
CA LEU A 171 9.29 -16.76 -8.42
C LEU A 171 10.41 -17.30 -7.53
N GLU A 172 10.07 -17.89 -6.38
CA GLU A 172 11.05 -18.49 -5.46
C GLU A 172 11.77 -19.67 -6.09
N ILE A 173 11.07 -20.56 -6.79
CA ILE A 173 11.68 -21.70 -7.50
C ILE A 173 12.61 -21.23 -8.62
N THR A 174 12.17 -20.22 -9.39
CA THR A 174 12.91 -19.79 -10.59
C THR A 174 14.05 -18.83 -10.25
N LEU A 175 13.85 -17.93 -9.31
CA LEU A 175 14.76 -16.82 -9.01
C LEU A 175 15.39 -16.89 -7.63
N GLY A 176 14.81 -17.66 -6.70
CA GLY A 176 15.18 -17.65 -5.29
C GLY A 176 16.64 -18.08 -5.00
N GLN A 177 17.28 -18.79 -5.89
CA GLN A 177 18.69 -19.18 -5.76
C GLN A 177 19.66 -18.28 -6.57
N ASN A 178 19.14 -17.29 -7.28
CA ASN A 178 19.97 -16.39 -8.07
C ASN A 178 20.73 -15.42 -7.15
N GLN A 179 22.05 -15.35 -7.32
CA GLN A 179 22.94 -14.51 -6.51
C GLN A 179 22.64 -12.99 -6.57
N TYR A 180 21.91 -12.55 -7.59
CA TYR A 180 21.54 -11.16 -7.78
C TYR A 180 20.13 -10.83 -7.29
N ILE A 181 19.42 -11.78 -6.70
CA ILE A 181 18.10 -11.56 -6.09
C ILE A 181 18.26 -11.44 -4.57
N GLY A 182 18.06 -10.24 -4.07
CA GLY A 182 18.15 -9.93 -2.64
C GLY A 182 16.87 -10.27 -1.88
N ASP A 183 15.71 -10.13 -2.54
CA ASP A 183 14.41 -10.38 -1.93
C ASP A 183 13.33 -10.59 -3.00
N ILE A 184 12.30 -11.39 -2.66
CA ILE A 184 11.06 -11.57 -3.42
C ILE A 184 9.90 -11.36 -2.45
N ARG A 185 9.28 -10.20 -2.48
CA ARG A 185 8.30 -9.76 -1.48
C ARG A 185 6.97 -9.32 -2.07
N GLY A 186 6.03 -9.00 -1.19
CA GLY A 186 4.73 -8.47 -1.54
C GLY A 186 3.56 -9.39 -1.19
N ARG A 187 2.33 -8.88 -1.36
CA ARG A 187 1.08 -9.59 -1.07
C ARG A 187 0.26 -9.80 -2.32
N GLY A 188 -0.51 -10.87 -2.37
CA GLY A 188 -1.37 -11.20 -3.51
C GLY A 188 -0.64 -11.14 -4.84
N LEU A 189 -1.14 -10.36 -5.78
CA LEU A 189 -0.52 -10.10 -7.08
C LEU A 189 0.28 -8.79 -7.13
N PHE A 190 0.63 -8.25 -5.97
CA PHE A 190 1.50 -7.09 -5.85
C PHE A 190 2.87 -7.57 -5.36
N LYS A 191 3.80 -7.75 -6.30
CA LYS A 191 5.11 -8.37 -6.05
C LYS A 191 6.25 -7.44 -6.43
N GLY A 192 7.31 -7.50 -5.61
CA GLY A 192 8.58 -6.83 -5.85
C GLY A 192 9.72 -7.84 -5.85
N ILE A 193 10.68 -7.64 -6.75
CA ILE A 193 11.92 -8.41 -6.82
C ILE A 193 13.06 -7.43 -6.64
N GLU A 194 13.82 -7.60 -5.57
CA GLU A 194 14.96 -6.75 -5.26
C GLU A 194 16.22 -7.27 -5.96
N LEU A 195 16.83 -6.40 -6.76
CA LEU A 195 18.05 -6.70 -7.47
C LEU A 195 19.25 -6.16 -6.71
N VAL A 196 20.19 -7.02 -6.38
CA VAL A 196 21.39 -6.69 -5.60
C VAL A 196 22.65 -7.17 -6.28
N GLN A 197 23.77 -6.50 -6.03
CA GLN A 197 25.09 -6.93 -6.49
C GLN A 197 25.62 -8.10 -5.66
N LYS A 198 25.35 -8.07 -4.35
CA LYS A 198 25.70 -9.13 -3.40
C LYS A 198 24.51 -9.47 -2.53
N ARG A 199 24.13 -10.73 -2.55
CA ARG A 199 22.96 -11.22 -1.83
C ARG A 199 23.09 -11.14 -0.31
N ASP A 200 24.24 -11.53 0.21
CA ASP A 200 24.48 -11.66 1.65
C ASP A 200 24.43 -10.31 2.38
N THR A 201 24.94 -9.27 1.72
CA THR A 201 24.98 -7.90 2.26
C THR A 201 23.84 -7.02 1.74
N LYS A 202 23.05 -7.51 0.78
CA LYS A 202 22.07 -6.74 0.02
C LYS A 202 22.65 -5.47 -0.62
N GLU A 203 23.94 -5.49 -0.94
CA GLU A 203 24.63 -4.38 -1.59
C GLU A 203 23.98 -4.06 -2.95
N PRO A 204 23.48 -2.83 -3.17
CA PRO A 204 22.84 -2.48 -4.42
C PRO A 204 23.82 -2.37 -5.57
N PHE A 205 23.35 -2.56 -6.79
CA PHE A 205 24.14 -2.25 -7.98
C PHE A 205 24.46 -0.76 -8.06
N ALA A 206 25.63 -0.42 -8.60
CA ALA A 206 25.98 0.96 -8.88
C ALA A 206 24.93 1.60 -9.81
N LYS A 207 24.45 2.81 -9.45
CA LYS A 207 23.33 3.50 -10.14
C LYS A 207 23.56 3.68 -11.65
N ASN A 208 24.82 3.92 -12.06
CA ASN A 208 25.20 4.10 -13.47
C ASN A 208 24.97 2.84 -14.33
N LEU A 209 24.89 1.65 -13.73
CA LEU A 209 24.61 0.40 -14.44
C LEU A 209 23.17 0.29 -14.92
N ASN A 210 22.23 1.03 -14.29
CA ASN A 210 20.81 1.05 -14.62
C ASN A 210 20.20 -0.36 -14.83
N ILE A 211 20.50 -1.28 -13.91
CA ILE A 211 20.11 -2.70 -14.04
C ILE A 211 18.59 -2.85 -14.13
N ALA A 212 17.83 -2.14 -13.29
CA ALA A 212 16.36 -2.19 -13.32
C ALA A 212 15.80 -1.73 -14.69
N GLY A 213 16.32 -0.64 -15.24
CA GLY A 213 15.92 -0.15 -16.57
C GLY A 213 16.25 -1.13 -17.70
N LYS A 214 17.43 -1.76 -17.65
CA LYS A 214 17.83 -2.79 -18.62
C LYS A 214 16.91 -4.01 -18.55
N ASN A 215 16.60 -4.49 -17.34
CA ASN A 215 15.68 -5.61 -17.15
C ASN A 215 14.28 -5.29 -17.63
N LYS A 216 13.74 -4.08 -17.32
CA LYS A 216 12.45 -3.62 -17.83
C LYS A 216 12.41 -3.62 -19.36
N LYS A 217 13.46 -3.08 -20.02
CA LYS A 217 13.55 -3.09 -21.50
C LYS A 217 13.56 -4.52 -22.04
N LYS A 218 14.37 -5.39 -21.44
CA LYS A 218 14.45 -6.80 -21.87
C LYS A 218 13.14 -7.54 -21.68
N ALA A 219 12.41 -7.27 -20.60
CA ALA A 219 11.10 -7.86 -20.37
C ALA A 219 10.09 -7.41 -21.44
N LEU A 220 10.07 -6.11 -21.79
CA LEU A 220 9.25 -5.59 -22.89
C LEU A 220 9.59 -6.24 -24.23
N ASP A 221 10.89 -6.40 -24.54
CA ASP A 221 11.35 -7.05 -25.77
C ASP A 221 10.92 -8.54 -25.86
N LEU A 222 10.64 -9.16 -24.71
CA LEU A 222 10.14 -10.53 -24.57
C LEU A 222 8.61 -10.64 -24.43
N GLY A 223 7.91 -9.53 -24.54
CA GLY A 223 6.43 -9.51 -24.51
C GLY A 223 5.81 -9.39 -23.13
N LEU A 224 6.55 -8.91 -22.15
CA LEU A 224 6.07 -8.69 -20.79
C LEU A 224 5.71 -7.23 -20.58
#